data_e2bd32c342a861d93607d39662d38df2
#
_entry.id   e2bd32c342a861d93607d39662d38df2
#
_cell.length_a   1.000
_cell.length_b   1.000
_cell.length_c   1.000
_cell.angle_alpha   90.00
_cell.angle_beta   90.00
_cell.angle_gamma   90.00
#
_symmetry.space_group_name_H-M   'P 1'
#
loop_
_entity.id
_entity.type
_entity.pdbx_description
1 polymer ?
#
loop_
_entity_poly.entity_id
_entity_poly.type
_entity_poly.pdbx_seq_one_letter_code
_entity_poly.pdbx_strand_id
1 'polypeptide(L)'
;MNKFNKFYNNISEYYSNNIVTNFSPSNGYRLRCEFGYHNNSYLMHKNDKKIYLETFENAASCIQDLMPKILNQININESLKEKLFQINFRSNVNDDVMVSLIYHKKIDKNLIDIIKDISKYLKISFILRSKNYLYSTESTYFIDYIHNDAFKIYQTDNCFFQPNKFILPKMINTVISLINNPKDLLELYCGVGTFTLPLSKIFIKILATENNRNSIKCLNKAIITNNINNISNSRLSSNEVADLFMGKIFKRMGDINLSDYNFSHVLVDPPRSGLDDTTIEIIKNFKNIIYISCNPETYIDNIR
;
A
#
# COMPACT_ATOMS: atom_id res chain seq x y z
N MET A 1 28.10 -10.49 1.88
CA MET A 1 27.12 -11.53 2.31
C MET A 1 25.76 -11.16 1.72
N ASN A 2 25.09 -12.07 1.00
CA ASN A 2 23.78 -11.79 0.42
C ASN A 2 22.76 -11.53 1.55
N LYS A 3 22.02 -10.42 1.51
CA LYS A 3 21.03 -10.05 2.56
C LYS A 3 19.94 -11.11 2.76
N PHE A 4 19.79 -12.03 1.82
CA PHE A 4 18.80 -13.11 1.87
C PHE A 4 19.35 -14.43 2.48
N ASN A 5 20.65 -14.54 2.80
CA ASN A 5 21.25 -15.80 3.27
C ASN A 5 20.52 -16.34 4.52
N LYS A 6 20.17 -15.45 5.47
CA LYS A 6 19.40 -15.86 6.66
C LYS A 6 18.05 -16.49 6.27
N PHE A 7 17.34 -15.88 5.33
CA PHE A 7 16.07 -16.40 4.84
C PHE A 7 16.24 -17.73 4.12
N TYR A 8 17.24 -17.85 3.23
CA TYR A 8 17.52 -19.10 2.51
C TYR A 8 17.81 -20.26 3.48
N ASN A 9 18.62 -20.02 4.49
CA ASN A 9 18.94 -21.03 5.49
C ASN A 9 17.70 -21.48 6.26
N ASN A 10 16.84 -20.55 6.66
CA ASN A 10 15.65 -20.85 7.43
C ASN A 10 14.58 -21.56 6.59
N ILE A 11 14.36 -21.12 5.34
CA ILE A 11 13.32 -21.70 4.49
C ILE A 11 13.71 -23.06 3.91
N SER A 12 15.00 -23.39 3.83
CA SER A 12 15.48 -24.66 3.30
C SER A 12 15.00 -25.89 4.08
N GLU A 13 14.58 -25.71 5.32
CA GLU A 13 13.95 -26.77 6.14
C GLU A 13 12.55 -27.14 5.62
N TYR A 14 11.86 -26.20 4.97
CA TYR A 14 10.46 -26.33 4.53
C TYR A 14 10.32 -26.40 3.01
N TYR A 15 11.31 -25.92 2.28
CA TYR A 15 11.24 -25.77 0.83
C TYR A 15 12.59 -26.09 0.17
N SER A 16 12.60 -27.13 -0.65
CA SER A 16 13.78 -27.64 -1.32
C SER A 16 13.92 -27.24 -2.79
N ASN A 17 12.89 -26.58 -3.36
CA ASN A 17 12.93 -26.16 -4.76
C ASN A 17 13.72 -24.86 -4.95
N ASN A 18 13.96 -24.50 -6.21
CA ASN A 18 14.70 -23.29 -6.55
C ASN A 18 13.96 -22.02 -6.12
N ILE A 19 14.66 -21.14 -5.42
CA ILE A 19 14.14 -19.84 -4.96
C ILE A 19 14.53 -18.77 -5.99
N VAL A 20 13.54 -18.17 -6.63
CA VAL A 20 13.74 -17.07 -7.57
C VAL A 20 13.96 -15.76 -6.82
N THR A 21 15.08 -15.10 -7.12
CA THR A 21 15.45 -13.82 -6.50
C THR A 21 15.32 -12.67 -7.50
N ASN A 22 14.60 -11.64 -7.09
CA ASN A 22 14.45 -10.41 -7.86
C ASN A 22 15.08 -9.22 -7.15
N PHE A 23 15.82 -8.41 -7.86
CA PHE A 23 16.45 -7.19 -7.35
C PHE A 23 15.88 -5.95 -8.04
N SER A 24 15.78 -4.86 -7.29
CA SER A 24 15.62 -3.51 -7.81
C SER A 24 16.96 -2.78 -7.83
N PRO A 25 17.10 -1.67 -8.55
CA PRO A 25 18.17 -0.71 -8.34
C PRO A 25 18.29 -0.33 -6.86
N SER A 26 19.50 0.04 -6.42
CA SER A 26 19.74 0.47 -5.04
C SER A 26 19.09 1.81 -4.70
N ASN A 27 18.94 2.69 -5.71
CA ASN A 27 18.44 4.06 -5.58
C ASN A 27 17.22 4.28 -6.50
N GLY A 28 16.45 5.34 -6.25
CA GLY A 28 15.37 5.79 -7.12
C GLY A 28 14.15 4.86 -7.22
N TYR A 29 14.01 3.92 -6.30
CA TYR A 29 12.98 2.86 -6.41
C TYR A 29 11.69 3.16 -5.65
N ARG A 30 11.71 4.10 -4.68
CA ARG A 30 10.56 4.32 -3.79
C ARG A 30 9.63 5.41 -4.31
N LEU A 31 8.39 5.02 -4.56
CA LEU A 31 7.29 5.93 -4.91
C LEU A 31 6.61 6.53 -3.67
N ARG A 32 6.92 6.05 -2.45
CA ARG A 32 6.38 6.56 -1.19
C ARG A 32 7.49 6.73 -0.17
N CYS A 33 7.58 7.94 0.40
CA CYS A 33 8.53 8.29 1.45
C CYS A 33 7.84 9.10 2.54
N GLU A 34 8.20 8.85 3.80
CA GLU A 34 7.63 9.48 4.98
C GLU A 34 8.76 9.96 5.88
N PHE A 35 8.76 11.23 6.22
CA PHE A 35 9.80 11.86 7.04
C PHE A 35 9.17 12.70 8.14
N GLY A 36 9.71 12.64 9.36
CA GLY A 36 9.49 13.67 10.33
C GLY A 36 10.06 15.01 9.85
N TYR A 37 9.61 16.10 10.44
CA TYR A 37 10.22 17.42 10.26
C TYR A 37 10.79 17.91 11.58
N HIS A 38 12.08 18.19 11.60
CA HIS A 38 12.78 18.67 12.80
C HIS A 38 14.05 19.44 12.43
N ASN A 39 14.35 20.52 13.14
CA ASN A 39 15.54 21.36 12.90
C ASN A 39 15.69 21.78 11.43
N ASN A 40 14.60 22.23 10.80
CA ASN A 40 14.56 22.67 9.40
C ASN A 40 15.00 21.61 8.38
N SER A 41 14.91 20.31 8.73
CA SER A 41 15.34 19.19 7.89
C SER A 41 14.34 18.06 7.95
N TYR A 42 14.37 17.18 6.96
CA TYR A 42 13.70 15.88 7.02
C TYR A 42 14.36 15.01 8.09
N LEU A 43 13.56 14.35 8.90
CA LEU A 43 14.02 13.46 9.95
C LEU A 43 13.64 12.00 9.63
N MET A 44 14.61 11.13 9.67
CA MET A 44 14.44 9.68 9.61
C MET A 44 15.12 9.03 10.82
N HIS A 45 14.62 7.87 11.25
CA HIS A 45 15.27 7.04 12.27
C HIS A 45 15.87 5.80 11.62
N LYS A 46 17.12 5.50 11.96
CA LYS A 46 17.81 4.27 11.55
C LYS A 46 18.63 3.74 12.73
N ASN A 47 18.35 2.52 13.17
CA ASN A 47 19.01 1.90 14.34
C ASN A 47 19.01 2.84 15.56
N ASP A 48 17.85 3.39 15.91
CA ASP A 48 17.59 4.32 17.01
C ASP A 48 18.34 5.68 16.92
N LYS A 49 19.01 5.94 15.79
CA LYS A 49 19.67 7.21 15.53
C LYS A 49 18.82 8.12 14.66
N LYS A 50 18.79 9.42 14.99
CA LYS A 50 18.20 10.47 14.16
C LYS A 50 19.12 10.78 13.00
N ILE A 51 18.59 10.76 11.79
CA ILE A 51 19.29 11.13 10.57
C ILE A 51 18.53 12.31 9.96
N TYR A 52 19.25 13.41 9.75
CA TYR A 52 18.71 14.60 9.11
C TYR A 52 19.08 14.60 7.64
N LEU A 53 18.11 14.87 6.78
CA LEU A 53 18.24 14.77 5.33
C LEU A 53 17.72 16.03 4.65
N GLU A 54 18.31 16.38 3.53
CA GLU A 54 17.76 17.35 2.57
C GLU A 54 17.14 16.62 1.37
N THR A 55 17.67 15.47 1.02
CA THR A 55 17.18 14.58 -0.02
C THR A 55 17.33 13.11 0.40
N PHE A 56 16.71 12.19 -0.34
CA PHE A 56 16.73 10.77 -0.03
C PHE A 56 16.92 9.92 -1.30
N GLU A 57 18.12 9.40 -1.50
CA GLU A 57 18.54 8.69 -2.72
C GLU A 57 17.64 7.51 -3.13
N ASN A 58 17.00 6.85 -2.16
CA ASN A 58 16.12 5.73 -2.46
C ASN A 58 14.75 6.17 -3.04
N ALA A 59 14.35 7.45 -2.85
CA ALA A 59 13.14 7.98 -3.42
C ALA A 59 13.21 8.05 -4.94
N ALA A 60 12.06 7.99 -5.63
CA ALA A 60 11.99 8.26 -7.07
C ALA A 60 12.55 9.65 -7.41
N SER A 61 13.12 9.82 -8.60
CA SER A 61 13.81 11.06 -9.01
C SER A 61 12.93 12.30 -8.84
N CYS A 62 11.66 12.22 -9.26
CA CYS A 62 10.70 13.32 -9.09
C CYS A 62 10.51 13.74 -7.61
N ILE A 63 10.57 12.79 -6.66
CA ILE A 63 10.54 13.11 -5.23
C ILE A 63 11.87 13.73 -4.80
N GLN A 64 13.03 13.18 -5.21
CA GLN A 64 14.35 13.72 -4.88
C GLN A 64 14.47 15.19 -5.31
N ASP A 65 14.02 15.52 -6.52
CA ASP A 65 14.06 16.88 -7.09
C ASP A 65 13.14 17.88 -6.36
N LEU A 66 12.07 17.37 -5.76
CA LEU A 66 11.10 18.17 -5.01
C LEU A 66 11.48 18.36 -3.53
N MET A 67 12.16 17.41 -2.93
CA MET A 67 12.51 17.46 -1.49
C MET A 67 13.18 18.76 -1.08
N PRO A 68 14.29 19.24 -1.72
CA PRO A 68 14.93 20.49 -1.33
C PRO A 68 14.04 21.71 -1.58
N LYS A 69 13.22 21.71 -2.65
CA LYS A 69 12.31 22.81 -2.97
C LYS A 69 11.20 22.95 -1.92
N ILE A 70 10.61 21.82 -1.50
CA ILE A 70 9.59 21.77 -0.44
C ILE A 70 10.20 22.22 0.89
N LEU A 71 11.37 21.72 1.23
CA LEU A 71 12.07 22.07 2.47
C LEU A 71 12.36 23.57 2.54
N ASN A 72 12.82 24.16 1.42
CA ASN A 72 13.04 25.60 1.33
C ASN A 72 11.74 26.39 1.54
N GLN A 73 10.64 26.03 0.86
CA GLN A 73 9.34 26.71 1.03
C GLN A 73 8.84 26.64 2.48
N ILE A 74 9.03 25.50 3.13
CA ILE A 74 8.66 25.34 4.55
C ILE A 74 9.56 26.22 5.43
N ASN A 75 10.87 26.22 5.21
CA ASN A 75 11.84 26.88 6.08
C ASN A 75 11.80 28.40 6.03
N ILE A 76 11.41 28.99 4.90
CA ILE A 76 11.23 30.45 4.76
C ILE A 76 9.88 30.94 5.28
N ASN A 77 8.95 30.05 5.64
CA ASN A 77 7.59 30.41 6.06
C ASN A 77 7.27 29.87 7.45
N GLU A 78 7.24 30.75 8.46
CA GLU A 78 6.97 30.37 9.84
C GLU A 78 5.61 29.69 10.02
N SER A 79 4.57 30.09 9.27
CA SER A 79 3.25 29.47 9.34
C SER A 79 3.28 28.01 8.89
N LEU A 80 4.16 27.66 7.93
CA LEU A 80 4.33 26.27 7.48
C LEU A 80 5.14 25.42 8.49
N LYS A 81 6.13 26.01 9.14
CA LYS A 81 7.00 25.31 10.11
C LYS A 81 6.30 24.99 11.42
N GLU A 82 5.44 25.90 11.87
CA GLU A 82 4.83 25.81 13.19
C GLU A 82 4.04 24.51 13.36
N LYS A 83 4.44 23.67 14.32
CA LYS A 83 3.82 22.37 14.63
C LYS A 83 3.69 21.41 13.44
N LEU A 84 4.49 21.59 12.39
CA LEU A 84 4.66 20.58 11.34
C LEU A 84 5.34 19.36 11.95
N PHE A 85 4.69 18.22 11.84
CA PHE A 85 5.15 16.97 12.45
C PHE A 85 5.80 16.04 11.40
N GLN A 86 5.17 15.91 10.22
CA GLN A 86 5.59 14.94 9.23
C GLN A 86 5.32 15.45 7.82
N ILE A 87 6.21 15.08 6.88
CA ILE A 87 6.11 15.36 5.45
C ILE A 87 6.16 14.04 4.71
N ASN A 88 5.12 13.70 3.98
CA ASN A 88 5.03 12.47 3.21
C ASN A 88 4.97 12.78 1.72
N PHE A 89 5.73 12.03 0.96
CA PHE A 89 5.74 12.09 -0.49
C PHE A 89 5.13 10.82 -1.07
N ARG A 90 4.37 10.98 -2.14
CA ARG A 90 3.85 9.90 -2.95
C ARG A 90 3.98 10.30 -4.41
N SER A 91 4.56 9.44 -5.23
CA SER A 91 4.61 9.60 -6.68
C SER A 91 3.98 8.40 -7.38
N ASN A 92 3.65 8.56 -8.66
CA ASN A 92 3.14 7.52 -9.53
C ASN A 92 4.13 7.20 -10.66
N VAL A 93 3.72 6.31 -11.58
CA VAL A 93 4.53 5.93 -12.75
C VAL A 93 4.74 7.07 -13.75
N ASN A 94 3.90 8.11 -13.72
CA ASN A 94 3.98 9.29 -14.58
C ASN A 94 4.75 10.46 -13.94
N ASP A 95 5.42 10.22 -12.81
CA ASP A 95 6.14 11.22 -12.02
C ASP A 95 5.26 12.35 -11.44
N ASP A 96 3.91 12.19 -11.42
CA ASP A 96 3.06 13.06 -10.62
C ASP A 96 3.40 12.91 -9.15
N VAL A 97 3.38 13.99 -8.39
CA VAL A 97 3.70 13.95 -6.95
C VAL A 97 2.59 14.58 -6.12
N MET A 98 2.25 13.89 -5.03
CA MET A 98 1.42 14.40 -3.95
C MET A 98 2.25 14.51 -2.67
N VAL A 99 2.18 15.66 -2.00
CA VAL A 99 2.86 15.93 -0.73
C VAL A 99 1.83 16.10 0.38
N SER A 100 1.96 15.32 1.45
CA SER A 100 1.10 15.46 2.63
C SER A 100 1.89 16.11 3.76
N LEU A 101 1.40 17.24 4.26
CA LEU A 101 1.92 17.94 5.44
C LEU A 101 1.01 17.64 6.63
N ILE A 102 1.57 17.01 7.65
CA ILE A 102 0.85 16.57 8.85
C ILE A 102 1.19 17.47 10.01
N TYR A 103 0.19 18.11 10.59
CA TYR A 103 0.33 19.12 11.64
C TYR A 103 -0.24 18.68 12.98
N HIS A 104 0.41 19.10 14.05
CA HIS A 104 -0.10 19.05 15.41
C HIS A 104 -0.75 20.39 15.84
N LYS A 105 -1.32 21.11 14.89
CA LYS A 105 -2.12 22.32 15.11
C LYS A 105 -3.37 22.31 14.22
N LYS A 106 -4.29 23.26 14.49
CA LYS A 106 -5.43 23.51 13.61
C LYS A 106 -4.92 24.11 12.29
N ILE A 107 -5.46 23.62 11.19
CA ILE A 107 -5.21 24.18 9.85
C ILE A 107 -6.18 25.35 9.65
N ASP A 108 -5.64 26.54 9.47
CA ASP A 108 -6.38 27.76 9.24
C ASP A 108 -6.38 28.17 7.74
N LYS A 109 -7.09 29.25 7.45
CA LYS A 109 -7.21 29.76 6.10
C LYS A 109 -5.89 30.26 5.54
N ASN A 110 -5.05 30.92 6.37
CA ASN A 110 -3.75 31.43 5.96
C ASN A 110 -2.84 30.27 5.47
N LEU A 111 -2.78 29.19 6.22
CA LEU A 111 -2.01 28.00 5.85
C LEU A 111 -2.50 27.37 4.55
N ILE A 112 -3.83 27.34 4.35
CA ILE A 112 -4.44 26.84 3.11
C ILE A 112 -4.06 27.73 1.92
N ASP A 113 -4.13 29.04 2.06
CA ASP A 113 -3.84 29.97 0.95
C ASP A 113 -2.34 29.92 0.56
N ILE A 114 -1.43 29.85 1.54
CA ILE A 114 0.01 29.64 1.28
C ILE A 114 0.23 28.35 0.48
N ILE A 115 -0.38 27.25 0.90
CA ILE A 115 -0.19 25.95 0.24
C ILE A 115 -0.80 25.93 -1.17
N LYS A 116 -1.89 26.63 -1.43
CA LYS A 116 -2.42 26.79 -2.78
C LYS A 116 -1.42 27.48 -3.72
N ASP A 117 -0.75 28.52 -3.24
CA ASP A 117 0.24 29.24 -4.04
C ASP A 117 1.48 28.38 -4.33
N ILE A 118 1.97 27.65 -3.32
CA ILE A 118 3.07 26.69 -3.48
C ILE A 118 2.67 25.56 -4.44
N SER A 119 1.44 25.03 -4.32
CA SER A 119 0.90 23.99 -5.21
C SER A 119 0.92 24.44 -6.68
N LYS A 120 0.46 25.66 -6.95
CA LYS A 120 0.49 26.24 -8.30
C LYS A 120 1.92 26.44 -8.82
N TYR A 121 2.81 26.97 -7.96
CA TYR A 121 4.20 27.24 -8.31
C TYR A 121 4.96 25.95 -8.63
N LEU A 122 4.82 24.92 -7.80
CA LEU A 122 5.53 23.63 -7.98
C LEU A 122 4.79 22.65 -8.90
N LYS A 123 3.53 22.95 -9.27
CA LYS A 123 2.65 22.08 -10.08
C LYS A 123 2.47 20.69 -9.48
N ILE A 124 2.28 20.59 -8.17
CA ILE A 124 2.06 19.35 -7.43
C ILE A 124 0.86 19.47 -6.49
N SER A 125 0.25 18.34 -6.16
CA SER A 125 -0.87 18.28 -5.22
C SER A 125 -0.38 18.28 -3.78
N PHE A 126 -1.08 19.00 -2.89
CA PHE A 126 -0.85 18.97 -1.45
C PHE A 126 -2.06 18.47 -0.68
N ILE A 127 -1.78 17.74 0.37
CA ILE A 127 -2.73 17.43 1.44
C ILE A 127 -2.21 18.07 2.74
N LEU A 128 -3.09 18.84 3.40
CA LEU A 128 -2.88 19.30 4.77
C LEU A 128 -3.72 18.42 5.69
N ARG A 129 -3.09 17.81 6.68
CA ARG A 129 -3.76 16.95 7.66
C ARG A 129 -3.49 17.40 9.08
N SER A 130 -4.54 17.47 9.89
CA SER A 130 -4.45 17.53 11.36
C SER A 130 -5.45 16.54 11.95
N LYS A 131 -5.53 16.45 13.30
CA LYS A 131 -6.28 15.40 14.03
C LYS A 131 -7.65 15.04 13.43
N ASN A 132 -8.48 16.05 13.07
CA ASN A 132 -9.85 15.85 12.58
C ASN A 132 -10.13 16.67 11.30
N TYR A 133 -9.08 17.12 10.60
CA TYR A 133 -9.24 17.98 9.45
C TYR A 133 -8.31 17.53 8.32
N LEU A 134 -8.83 17.54 7.12
CA LEU A 134 -8.09 17.27 5.89
C LEU A 134 -8.51 18.29 4.84
N TYR A 135 -7.51 18.93 4.23
CA TYR A 135 -7.65 19.77 3.07
C TYR A 135 -6.77 19.23 1.94
N SER A 136 -7.23 19.30 0.71
CA SER A 136 -6.45 18.98 -0.48
C SER A 136 -6.53 20.13 -1.48
N THR A 137 -5.41 20.46 -2.13
CA THR A 137 -5.36 21.48 -3.19
C THR A 137 -6.10 21.03 -4.45
N GLU A 138 -6.20 19.74 -4.66
CA GLU A 138 -6.90 19.13 -5.81
C GLU A 138 -7.82 18.00 -5.32
N SER A 139 -7.49 16.76 -5.63
CA SER A 139 -8.22 15.57 -5.19
C SER A 139 -7.59 14.95 -3.94
N THR A 140 -8.41 14.38 -3.06
CA THR A 140 -7.91 13.53 -1.98
C THR A 140 -7.46 12.15 -2.47
N TYR A 141 -7.79 11.81 -3.71
CA TYR A 141 -7.34 10.58 -4.36
C TYR A 141 -6.11 10.87 -5.22
N PHE A 142 -5.05 10.14 -4.96
CA PHE A 142 -3.89 10.05 -5.82
C PHE A 142 -4.08 8.89 -6.79
N ILE A 143 -3.82 9.15 -8.07
CA ILE A 143 -4.04 8.18 -9.14
C ILE A 143 -2.70 7.58 -9.54
N ASP A 144 -2.67 6.27 -9.71
CA ASP A 144 -1.53 5.55 -10.23
C ASP A 144 -2.01 4.48 -11.24
N TYR A 145 -1.08 3.86 -11.94
CA TYR A 145 -1.35 2.82 -12.91
C TYR A 145 -0.49 1.60 -12.59
N ILE A 146 -1.07 0.42 -12.74
CA ILE A 146 -0.39 -0.86 -12.45
C ILE A 146 -0.56 -1.83 -13.60
N HIS A 147 0.31 -2.85 -13.64
CA HIS A 147 0.29 -3.93 -14.62
C HIS A 147 0.37 -3.41 -16.06
N ASN A 148 1.47 -2.71 -16.37
CA ASN A 148 1.73 -2.06 -17.67
C ASN A 148 0.60 -1.10 -18.06
N ASP A 149 0.18 -0.26 -17.12
CA ASP A 149 -0.87 0.75 -17.25
C ASP A 149 -2.27 0.21 -17.59
N ALA A 150 -2.43 -1.13 -17.49
CA ALA A 150 -3.71 -1.77 -17.79
C ALA A 150 -4.82 -1.44 -16.78
N PHE A 151 -4.45 -1.03 -15.56
CA PHE A 151 -5.41 -0.71 -14.50
C PHE A 151 -5.08 0.61 -13.82
N LYS A 152 -6.09 1.48 -13.74
CA LYS A 152 -6.06 2.70 -12.96
C LYS A 152 -6.40 2.38 -11.51
N ILE A 153 -5.50 2.75 -10.60
CA ILE A 153 -5.64 2.52 -9.16
C ILE A 153 -5.71 3.85 -8.41
N TYR A 154 -6.41 3.86 -7.29
CA TYR A 154 -6.59 5.05 -6.44
C TYR A 154 -5.97 4.82 -5.08
N GLN A 155 -5.39 5.87 -4.52
CA GLN A 155 -4.79 5.87 -3.20
C GLN A 155 -5.20 7.14 -2.46
N THR A 156 -5.29 7.10 -1.13
CA THR A 156 -5.30 8.30 -0.30
C THR A 156 -3.98 8.39 0.45
N ASP A 157 -3.72 9.52 1.09
CA ASP A 157 -2.47 9.76 1.83
C ASP A 157 -2.17 8.72 2.93
N ASN A 158 -3.20 8.05 3.46
CA ASN A 158 -3.10 7.06 4.53
C ASN A 158 -3.33 5.60 4.09
N CYS A 159 -3.51 5.33 2.79
CA CYS A 159 -3.56 3.97 2.30
C CYS A 159 -2.15 3.40 2.12
N PHE A 160 -1.97 2.12 2.44
CA PHE A 160 -0.76 1.40 2.06
C PHE A 160 -0.79 1.12 0.54
N PHE A 161 0.38 1.18 -0.08
CA PHE A 161 0.64 0.76 -1.44
C PHE A 161 2.10 0.33 -1.55
N GLN A 162 2.40 -0.67 -2.38
CA GLN A 162 3.75 -1.20 -2.54
C GLN A 162 4.70 -0.11 -3.05
N PRO A 163 5.75 0.26 -2.27
CA PRO A 163 6.51 1.46 -2.58
C PRO A 163 7.59 1.27 -3.66
N ASN A 164 7.96 0.04 -4.01
CA ASN A 164 9.05 -0.23 -4.94
C ASN A 164 8.54 -0.40 -6.37
N LYS A 165 8.72 0.63 -7.21
CA LYS A 165 8.23 0.65 -8.59
C LYS A 165 8.81 -0.44 -9.51
N PHE A 166 10.00 -0.97 -9.21
CA PHE A 166 10.65 -2.00 -10.03
C PHE A 166 10.27 -3.42 -9.61
N ILE A 167 9.96 -3.60 -8.33
CA ILE A 167 9.57 -4.91 -7.79
C ILE A 167 8.08 -5.16 -7.92
N LEU A 168 7.23 -4.14 -7.80
CA LEU A 168 5.78 -4.29 -7.88
C LEU A 168 5.30 -5.00 -9.16
N PRO A 169 5.73 -4.62 -10.38
CA PRO A 169 5.34 -5.35 -11.59
C PRO A 169 5.78 -6.83 -11.57
N LYS A 170 6.97 -7.10 -11.03
CA LYS A 170 7.48 -8.47 -10.89
C LYS A 170 6.66 -9.28 -9.88
N MET A 171 6.25 -8.67 -8.76
CA MET A 171 5.36 -9.33 -7.79
C MET A 171 4.01 -9.70 -8.42
N ILE A 172 3.38 -8.77 -9.13
CA ILE A 172 2.10 -9.02 -9.83
C ILE A 172 2.26 -10.17 -10.84
N ASN A 173 3.28 -10.12 -11.69
CA ASN A 173 3.53 -11.15 -12.70
C ASN A 173 3.86 -12.51 -12.06
N THR A 174 4.60 -12.53 -10.95
CA THR A 174 4.88 -13.76 -10.20
C THR A 174 3.58 -14.35 -9.65
N VAL A 175 2.73 -13.56 -9.01
CA VAL A 175 1.42 -14.03 -8.52
C VAL A 175 0.60 -14.63 -9.67
N ILE A 176 0.52 -13.94 -10.80
CA ILE A 176 -0.19 -14.41 -11.99
C ILE A 176 0.38 -15.75 -12.48
N SER A 177 1.69 -15.90 -12.52
CA SER A 177 2.36 -17.12 -13.02
C SER A 177 2.17 -18.35 -12.13
N LEU A 178 1.81 -18.16 -10.87
CA LEU A 178 1.55 -19.23 -9.91
C LEU A 178 0.13 -19.80 -10.01
N ILE A 179 -0.78 -19.15 -10.74
CA ILE A 179 -2.19 -19.52 -10.78
C ILE A 179 -2.41 -20.63 -11.79
N ASN A 180 -2.95 -21.75 -11.31
CA ASN A 180 -3.34 -22.90 -12.13
C ASN A 180 -4.80 -23.28 -11.89
N ASN A 181 -5.55 -23.53 -12.98
CA ASN A 181 -6.96 -23.93 -12.93
C ASN A 181 -7.82 -22.97 -12.06
N PRO A 182 -7.82 -21.65 -12.36
CA PRO A 182 -8.51 -20.65 -11.56
C PRO A 182 -10.03 -20.85 -11.64
N LYS A 183 -10.70 -20.73 -10.49
CA LYS A 183 -12.16 -20.58 -10.37
C LYS A 183 -12.42 -19.26 -9.65
N ASP A 184 -12.71 -19.29 -8.34
CA ASP A 184 -12.91 -18.09 -7.55
C ASP A 184 -11.75 -17.87 -6.58
N LEU A 185 -11.45 -16.58 -6.30
CA LEU A 185 -10.40 -16.15 -5.40
C LEU A 185 -11.00 -15.55 -4.13
N LEU A 186 -10.49 -15.97 -2.98
CA LEU A 186 -10.57 -15.20 -1.74
C LEU A 186 -9.28 -14.39 -1.58
N GLU A 187 -9.39 -13.08 -1.45
CA GLU A 187 -8.23 -12.20 -1.18
C GLU A 187 -8.40 -11.51 0.16
N LEU A 188 -7.47 -11.76 1.09
CA LEU A 188 -7.40 -11.10 2.39
C LEU A 188 -6.34 -10.00 2.35
N TYR A 189 -6.58 -8.91 3.07
CA TYR A 189 -5.69 -7.73 3.10
C TYR A 189 -5.49 -7.11 1.70
N CYS A 190 -6.53 -7.06 0.90
CA CYS A 190 -6.45 -6.61 -0.51
C CYS A 190 -5.99 -5.15 -0.68
N GLY A 191 -5.96 -4.37 0.38
CA GLY A 191 -5.57 -2.97 0.34
C GLY A 191 -6.42 -2.15 -0.64
N VAL A 192 -5.76 -1.43 -1.53
CA VAL A 192 -6.41 -0.63 -2.57
C VAL A 192 -6.66 -1.41 -3.88
N GLY A 193 -6.37 -2.72 -3.88
CA GLY A 193 -6.61 -3.60 -5.02
C GLY A 193 -5.39 -3.87 -5.89
N THR A 194 -4.20 -3.79 -5.34
CA THR A 194 -2.93 -3.98 -6.07
C THR A 194 -2.85 -5.31 -6.82
N PHE A 195 -3.29 -6.40 -6.20
CA PHE A 195 -3.38 -7.72 -6.83
C PHE A 195 -4.78 -8.01 -7.33
N THR A 196 -5.82 -7.56 -6.62
CA THR A 196 -7.23 -7.76 -6.95
C THR A 196 -7.56 -7.38 -8.41
N LEU A 197 -7.12 -6.18 -8.83
CA LEU A 197 -7.47 -5.66 -10.16
C LEU A 197 -6.85 -6.51 -11.29
N PRO A 198 -5.53 -6.81 -11.32
CA PRO A 198 -4.96 -7.70 -12.32
C PRO A 198 -5.58 -9.10 -12.30
N LEU A 199 -5.84 -9.65 -11.12
CA LEU A 199 -6.39 -10.99 -10.93
C LEU A 199 -7.85 -11.11 -11.40
N SER A 200 -8.59 -10.00 -11.52
CA SER A 200 -9.94 -10.00 -12.10
C SER A 200 -10.02 -10.49 -13.54
N LYS A 201 -8.88 -10.46 -14.26
CA LYS A 201 -8.80 -11.02 -15.63
C LYS A 201 -8.58 -12.54 -15.67
N ILE A 202 -8.34 -13.16 -14.52
CA ILE A 202 -7.93 -14.56 -14.41
C ILE A 202 -9.01 -15.39 -13.71
N PHE A 203 -9.55 -14.88 -12.61
CA PHE A 203 -10.57 -15.56 -11.81
C PHE A 203 -11.99 -15.28 -12.31
N ILE A 204 -12.89 -16.23 -12.12
CA ILE A 204 -14.32 -16.08 -12.46
C ILE A 204 -14.95 -15.04 -11.55
N LYS A 205 -14.73 -15.16 -10.22
CA LYS A 205 -15.15 -14.19 -9.20
C LYS A 205 -14.04 -13.97 -8.20
N ILE A 206 -13.99 -12.78 -7.61
CA ILE A 206 -13.11 -12.45 -6.51
C ILE A 206 -13.93 -11.92 -5.34
N LEU A 207 -13.70 -12.47 -4.16
CA LEU A 207 -14.10 -11.86 -2.89
C LEU A 207 -12.86 -11.24 -2.24
N ALA A 208 -12.79 -9.91 -2.23
CA ALA A 208 -11.69 -9.16 -1.67
C ALA A 208 -12.08 -8.54 -0.33
N THR A 209 -11.24 -8.70 0.70
CA THR A 209 -11.51 -8.15 2.04
C THR A 209 -10.34 -7.29 2.55
N GLU A 210 -10.69 -6.20 3.23
CA GLU A 210 -9.76 -5.23 3.77
C GLU A 210 -10.40 -4.49 4.95
N ASN A 211 -9.67 -4.27 6.02
CA ASN A 211 -10.20 -3.59 7.21
C ASN A 211 -10.18 -2.06 7.09
N ASN A 212 -9.26 -1.49 6.32
CA ASN A 212 -9.13 -0.05 6.15
C ASN A 212 -10.25 0.52 5.27
N ARG A 213 -11.07 1.41 5.84
CA ARG A 213 -12.20 2.04 5.14
C ARG A 213 -11.77 2.81 3.88
N ASN A 214 -10.64 3.50 3.93
CA ASN A 214 -10.17 4.31 2.80
C ASN A 214 -9.63 3.43 1.67
N SER A 215 -8.97 2.33 2.01
CA SER A 215 -8.53 1.34 1.02
C SER A 215 -9.71 0.73 0.27
N ILE A 216 -10.77 0.33 0.97
CA ILE A 216 -12.01 -0.16 0.33
C ILE A 216 -12.67 0.90 -0.57
N LYS A 217 -12.68 2.17 -0.15
CA LYS A 217 -13.19 3.26 -1.03
C LYS A 217 -12.34 3.42 -2.30
N CYS A 218 -11.02 3.30 -2.17
CA CYS A 218 -10.10 3.35 -3.31
C CYS A 218 -10.33 2.16 -4.25
N LEU A 219 -10.46 0.94 -3.71
CA LEU A 219 -10.76 -0.27 -4.48
C LEU A 219 -12.09 -0.13 -5.23
N ASN A 220 -13.17 0.29 -4.56
CA ASN A 220 -14.47 0.49 -5.19
C ASN A 220 -14.38 1.50 -6.36
N LYS A 221 -13.66 2.60 -6.17
CA LYS A 221 -13.45 3.58 -7.23
C LYS A 221 -12.66 2.99 -8.40
N ALA A 222 -11.65 2.16 -8.12
CA ALA A 222 -10.87 1.47 -9.14
C ALA A 222 -11.70 0.45 -9.91
N ILE A 223 -12.52 -0.36 -9.24
CA ILE A 223 -13.44 -1.33 -9.86
C ILE A 223 -14.35 -0.63 -10.88
N ILE A 224 -15.01 0.47 -10.47
CA ILE A 224 -15.89 1.24 -11.33
C ILE A 224 -15.13 1.83 -12.53
N THR A 225 -13.98 2.48 -12.28
CA THR A 225 -13.22 3.17 -13.33
C THR A 225 -12.64 2.21 -14.37
N ASN A 226 -12.29 0.98 -13.96
CA ASN A 226 -11.75 -0.04 -14.86
C ASN A 226 -12.86 -0.95 -15.46
N ASN A 227 -14.14 -0.66 -15.22
CA ASN A 227 -15.29 -1.46 -15.70
C ASN A 227 -15.20 -2.95 -15.33
N ILE A 228 -14.82 -3.25 -14.08
CA ILE A 228 -14.70 -4.63 -13.57
C ILE A 228 -16.00 -5.01 -12.89
N ASN A 229 -16.53 -6.20 -13.20
CA ASN A 229 -17.84 -6.66 -12.72
C ASN A 229 -17.80 -7.98 -11.93
N ASN A 230 -16.64 -8.60 -11.78
CA ASN A 230 -16.46 -9.88 -11.11
C ASN A 230 -15.73 -9.78 -9.75
N ILE A 231 -15.58 -8.58 -9.20
CA ILE A 231 -15.04 -8.36 -7.87
C ILE A 231 -16.18 -7.93 -6.93
N SER A 232 -16.37 -8.70 -5.88
CA SER A 232 -17.12 -8.28 -4.70
C SER A 232 -16.13 -7.96 -3.59
N ASN A 233 -16.38 -6.93 -2.79
CA ASN A 233 -15.49 -6.59 -1.69
C ASN A 233 -16.28 -6.25 -0.43
N SER A 234 -15.65 -6.51 0.72
CA SER A 234 -16.22 -6.14 2.01
C SER A 234 -15.15 -5.63 2.97
N ARG A 235 -15.54 -4.68 3.84
CA ARG A 235 -14.67 -4.18 4.89
C ARG A 235 -14.68 -5.14 6.07
N LEU A 236 -13.82 -6.15 6.02
CA LEU A 236 -13.63 -7.14 7.07
C LEU A 236 -12.15 -7.28 7.42
N SER A 237 -11.85 -7.51 8.71
CA SER A 237 -10.54 -8.01 9.14
C SER A 237 -10.42 -9.50 8.83
N SER A 238 -9.21 -10.05 8.86
CA SER A 238 -9.00 -11.48 8.68
C SER A 238 -9.74 -12.33 9.69
N ASN A 239 -9.75 -11.93 10.97
CA ASN A 239 -10.51 -12.61 12.02
C ASN A 239 -12.03 -12.59 11.75
N GLU A 240 -12.56 -11.49 11.22
CA GLU A 240 -13.97 -11.42 10.82
C GLU A 240 -14.26 -12.30 9.61
N VAL A 241 -13.29 -12.48 8.70
CA VAL A 241 -13.42 -13.47 7.61
C VAL A 241 -13.40 -14.88 8.18
N ALA A 242 -12.54 -15.19 9.14
CA ALA A 242 -12.56 -16.49 9.82
C ALA A 242 -13.91 -16.76 10.50
N ASP A 243 -14.43 -15.79 11.24
CA ASP A 243 -15.78 -15.83 11.84
C ASP A 243 -16.88 -16.08 10.77
N LEU A 244 -16.75 -15.42 9.59
CA LEU A 244 -17.70 -15.59 8.48
C LEU A 244 -17.71 -17.04 7.95
N PHE A 245 -16.53 -17.66 7.81
CA PHE A 245 -16.42 -19.08 7.42
C PHE A 245 -16.97 -20.04 8.49
N MET A 246 -16.98 -19.62 9.77
CA MET A 246 -17.64 -20.34 10.86
C MET A 246 -19.16 -20.06 10.97
N GLY A 247 -19.74 -19.34 10.00
CA GLY A 247 -21.19 -19.09 9.91
C GLY A 247 -21.67 -17.78 10.55
N LYS A 248 -20.78 -16.93 11.03
CA LYS A 248 -21.18 -15.61 11.57
C LYS A 248 -21.58 -14.65 10.45
N ILE A 249 -22.63 -13.88 10.66
CA ILE A 249 -23.17 -12.94 9.68
C ILE A 249 -22.67 -11.52 9.96
N PHE A 250 -22.21 -10.83 8.94
CA PHE A 250 -21.79 -9.43 9.00
C PHE A 250 -22.62 -8.57 8.05
N LYS A 251 -23.27 -7.52 8.57
CA LYS A 251 -24.04 -6.56 7.75
C LYS A 251 -23.21 -5.93 6.61
N ARG A 252 -21.89 -5.88 6.76
CA ARG A 252 -20.98 -5.32 5.75
C ARG A 252 -20.82 -6.22 4.51
N MET A 253 -21.26 -7.46 4.58
CA MET A 253 -21.33 -8.36 3.41
C MET A 253 -22.44 -7.97 2.43
N GLY A 254 -23.49 -7.26 2.89
CA GLY A 254 -24.64 -6.96 2.05
C GLY A 254 -25.23 -8.23 1.47
N ASP A 255 -25.33 -8.29 0.15
CA ASP A 255 -25.89 -9.45 -0.60
C ASP A 255 -24.81 -10.50 -0.94
N ILE A 256 -23.57 -10.34 -0.47
CA ILE A 256 -22.48 -11.29 -0.74
C ILE A 256 -22.68 -12.54 0.12
N ASN A 257 -22.84 -13.70 -0.54
CA ASN A 257 -22.97 -15.00 0.12
C ASN A 257 -21.78 -15.89 -0.24
N LEU A 258 -21.13 -16.51 0.74
CA LEU A 258 -20.00 -17.44 0.49
C LEU A 258 -20.40 -18.66 -0.34
N SER A 259 -21.65 -19.11 -0.25
CA SER A 259 -22.16 -20.24 -1.05
C SER A 259 -22.15 -19.98 -2.57
N ASP A 260 -22.08 -18.72 -2.98
CA ASP A 260 -22.02 -18.33 -4.39
C ASP A 260 -20.63 -18.46 -5.01
N TYR A 261 -19.63 -18.86 -4.20
CA TYR A 261 -18.24 -18.97 -4.60
C TYR A 261 -17.76 -20.42 -4.59
N ASN A 262 -16.95 -20.76 -5.60
CA ASN A 262 -16.21 -22.02 -5.67
C ASN A 262 -14.71 -21.67 -5.55
N PHE A 263 -14.27 -21.32 -4.34
CA PHE A 263 -12.91 -20.88 -4.11
C PHE A 263 -11.88 -21.96 -4.45
N SER A 264 -11.03 -21.66 -5.43
CA SER A 264 -9.88 -22.49 -5.80
C SER A 264 -8.56 -21.98 -5.21
N HIS A 265 -8.49 -20.70 -4.89
CA HIS A 265 -7.31 -20.02 -4.38
C HIS A 265 -7.65 -19.08 -3.24
N VAL A 266 -6.67 -18.90 -2.33
CA VAL A 266 -6.64 -17.79 -1.40
C VAL A 266 -5.34 -17.02 -1.58
N LEU A 267 -5.42 -15.68 -1.61
CA LEU A 267 -4.27 -14.79 -1.60
C LEU A 267 -4.28 -13.98 -0.30
N VAL A 268 -3.14 -13.89 0.36
CA VAL A 268 -2.95 -13.10 1.57
C VAL A 268 -1.71 -12.23 1.47
N ASP A 269 -1.84 -10.92 1.82
CA ASP A 269 -0.72 -9.96 1.92
C ASP A 269 -0.79 -9.26 3.31
N PRO A 270 -0.52 -10.01 4.41
CA PRO A 270 -0.69 -9.50 5.76
C PRO A 270 0.33 -8.43 6.13
N PRO A 271 0.09 -7.68 7.23
CA PRO A 271 1.05 -6.77 7.81
C PRO A 271 2.29 -7.51 8.35
N ARG A 272 3.29 -6.75 8.83
CA ARG A 272 4.56 -7.30 9.35
C ARG A 272 4.40 -8.31 10.50
N SER A 273 3.29 -8.28 11.21
CA SER A 273 2.97 -9.25 12.26
C SER A 273 2.63 -10.65 11.74
N GLY A 274 2.45 -10.82 10.43
CA GLY A 274 2.00 -12.08 9.85
C GLY A 274 0.50 -12.32 10.00
N LEU A 275 0.09 -13.57 9.86
CA LEU A 275 -1.27 -14.04 10.05
C LEU A 275 -1.49 -14.48 11.51
N ASP A 276 -2.69 -14.29 12.00
CA ASP A 276 -3.14 -14.88 13.26
C ASP A 276 -3.59 -16.34 13.07
N ASP A 277 -3.62 -17.11 14.18
CA ASP A 277 -3.93 -18.54 14.16
C ASP A 277 -5.30 -18.83 13.56
N THR A 278 -6.30 -18.00 13.80
CA THR A 278 -7.65 -18.21 13.25
C THR A 278 -7.68 -18.04 11.74
N THR A 279 -6.91 -17.09 11.21
CA THR A 279 -6.75 -16.89 9.76
C THR A 279 -6.00 -18.08 9.14
N ILE A 280 -4.93 -18.57 9.79
CA ILE A 280 -4.19 -19.75 9.33
C ILE A 280 -5.10 -20.98 9.26
N GLU A 281 -5.94 -21.21 10.29
CA GLU A 281 -6.90 -22.33 10.31
C GLU A 281 -7.89 -22.31 9.13
N ILE A 282 -8.27 -21.13 8.65
CA ILE A 282 -9.16 -21.02 7.48
C ILE A 282 -8.39 -21.24 6.19
N ILE A 283 -7.26 -20.55 6.00
CA ILE A 283 -6.55 -20.60 4.71
C ILE A 283 -5.92 -21.95 4.42
N LYS A 284 -5.53 -22.73 5.43
CA LYS A 284 -4.98 -24.09 5.23
C LYS A 284 -5.96 -25.07 4.56
N ASN A 285 -7.26 -24.76 4.56
CA ASN A 285 -8.27 -25.58 3.88
C ASN A 285 -8.34 -25.29 2.37
N PHE A 286 -7.65 -24.26 1.87
CA PHE A 286 -7.59 -23.96 0.44
C PHE A 286 -6.52 -24.82 -0.24
N LYS A 287 -6.86 -25.32 -1.43
CA LYS A 287 -5.92 -26.11 -2.22
C LYS A 287 -4.70 -25.30 -2.67
N ASN A 288 -4.90 -24.03 -3.01
CA ASN A 288 -3.85 -23.13 -3.49
C ASN A 288 -3.81 -21.90 -2.61
N ILE A 289 -2.67 -21.70 -1.94
CA ILE A 289 -2.41 -20.56 -1.06
C ILE A 289 -1.30 -19.72 -1.68
N ILE A 290 -1.55 -18.43 -1.92
CA ILE A 290 -0.55 -17.45 -2.33
C ILE A 290 -0.32 -16.53 -1.15
N TYR A 291 0.87 -16.61 -0.54
CA TYR A 291 1.24 -15.82 0.63
C TYR A 291 2.32 -14.80 0.26
N ILE A 292 1.99 -13.51 0.32
CA ILE A 292 2.92 -12.40 0.15
C ILE A 292 3.33 -11.93 1.54
N SER A 293 4.62 -11.80 1.83
CA SER A 293 5.10 -11.34 3.12
C SER A 293 6.20 -10.30 3.00
N CYS A 294 6.11 -9.25 3.81
CA CYS A 294 7.17 -8.25 3.96
C CYS A 294 8.13 -8.56 5.14
N ASN A 295 7.86 -9.61 5.92
CA ASN A 295 8.67 -10.06 7.05
C ASN A 295 8.99 -11.56 6.94
N PRO A 296 10.24 -11.92 6.61
CA PRO A 296 10.64 -13.33 6.47
C PRO A 296 10.49 -14.15 7.75
N GLU A 297 10.65 -13.55 8.93
CA GLU A 297 10.58 -14.26 10.21
C GLU A 297 9.15 -14.71 10.50
N THR A 298 8.20 -13.78 10.46
CA THR A 298 6.77 -14.10 10.66
C THR A 298 6.21 -15.02 9.56
N TYR A 299 6.73 -14.92 8.32
CA TYR A 299 6.37 -15.88 7.27
C TYR A 299 6.75 -17.30 7.65
N ILE A 300 8.00 -17.51 8.11
CA ILE A 300 8.47 -18.84 8.53
C ILE A 300 7.67 -19.36 9.72
N ASP A 301 7.36 -18.50 10.69
CA ASP A 301 6.53 -18.87 11.85
C ASP A 301 5.10 -19.29 11.43
N ASN A 302 4.52 -18.64 10.42
CA ASN A 302 3.20 -18.98 9.93
C ASN A 302 3.11 -20.25 9.06
N ILE A 303 4.23 -20.73 8.49
CA ILE A 303 4.25 -21.96 7.68
C ILE A 303 4.66 -23.21 8.48
N ARG A 304 5.10 -23.07 9.72
CA ARG A 304 5.35 -24.15 10.67
C ARG A 304 4.06 -24.77 11.19
#